data_6b8f92fc2590d42244ed7d03e468be2a
#
_entry.id   6b8f92fc2590d42244ed7d03e468be2a
#
_cell.length_a   1.000
_cell.length_b   1.000
_cell.length_c   1.000
_cell.angle_alpha   90.00
_cell.angle_beta   90.00
_cell.angle_gamma   90.00
#
_symmetry.space_group_name_H-M   'P 1'
#
loop_
_entity.id
_entity.type
_entity.pdbx_description
1 polymer ?
#
loop_
_entity_poly.entity_id
_entity_poly.type
_entity_poly.pdbx_seq_one_letter_code
_entity_poly.pdbx_strand_id
1 'polypeptide(L)'
;MSQPPGYGPRTPMPKKQTPGIAIASLICGILSWVCVGLLAAIPAVITGHMALGRIKRSAGALGGRGLAIAGLILGYTSIVALAVLLVLFFTLVVPAIKEESSKADCMANLKMIGAACNAYAAEHNGAFPERLSQLYEAGLVPSLDGFVCPSTGAKIGSPQEIDSKTSYEYRGAGLNLRTVREPSYQVILACDKPGNHRRGKNILYADGHVESEGMEGASRGHGMDWD
;
A
#
# COMPACT_ATOMS: atom_id res chain seq x y z
N MET A 1 54.75 74.17 -10.70
CA MET A 1 54.22 73.18 -9.80
C MET A 1 52.75 72.99 -10.15
N SER A 2 52.44 71.92 -10.91
CA SER A 2 51.06 71.58 -11.36
C SER A 2 50.47 70.70 -10.35
N GLN A 3 49.24 71.06 -9.80
CA GLN A 3 48.45 70.24 -8.90
C GLN A 3 47.98 68.98 -9.59
N PRO A 4 47.94 67.82 -8.85
CA PRO A 4 47.42 66.62 -9.41
C PRO A 4 45.87 66.67 -9.53
N PRO A 5 45.25 65.96 -10.52
CA PRO A 5 43.80 66.00 -10.76
C PRO A 5 43.04 65.50 -9.54
N GLY A 6 42.08 66.32 -9.07
CA GLY A 6 41.25 66.06 -7.89
C GLY A 6 40.37 64.82 -8.06
N TYR A 7 40.42 63.92 -7.09
CA TYR A 7 39.46 62.84 -6.91
C TYR A 7 38.08 63.47 -6.58
N GLY A 8 37.19 63.50 -7.55
CA GLY A 8 35.80 63.85 -7.34
C GLY A 8 35.11 62.85 -6.39
N PRO A 9 34.11 63.26 -5.62
CA PRO A 9 33.42 62.39 -4.69
C PRO A 9 32.76 61.22 -5.47
N ARG A 10 33.13 59.99 -5.08
CA ARG A 10 32.51 58.78 -5.63
C ARG A 10 31.03 58.80 -5.28
N THR A 11 30.18 58.94 -6.30
CA THR A 11 28.74 58.74 -6.14
C THR A 11 28.49 57.32 -5.61
N PRO A 12 27.74 57.14 -4.48
CA PRO A 12 27.44 55.80 -3.97
C PRO A 12 26.66 55.05 -5.04
N MET A 13 27.15 53.87 -5.41
CA MET A 13 26.43 53.00 -6.37
C MET A 13 25.02 52.67 -5.79
N PRO A 14 23.98 52.84 -6.58
CA PRO A 14 22.62 52.59 -6.11
C PRO A 14 22.53 51.15 -5.61
N LYS A 15 22.09 50.93 -4.36
CA LYS A 15 21.80 49.60 -3.81
C LYS A 15 20.81 48.90 -4.73
N LYS A 16 21.23 47.78 -5.36
CA LYS A 16 20.37 46.95 -6.17
C LYS A 16 19.17 46.49 -5.31
N GLN A 17 18.00 46.97 -5.64
CA GLN A 17 16.77 46.51 -4.94
C GLN A 17 16.44 45.07 -5.36
N THR A 18 16.29 44.23 -4.37
CA THR A 18 15.85 42.84 -4.59
C THR A 18 14.32 42.85 -4.80
N PRO A 19 13.80 42.42 -5.97
CA PRO A 19 12.37 42.42 -6.19
C PRO A 19 11.68 41.50 -5.19
N GLY A 20 10.56 41.94 -4.59
CA GLY A 20 9.80 41.17 -3.60
C GLY A 20 9.38 39.77 -4.09
N ILE A 21 9.23 39.61 -5.41
CA ILE A 21 8.96 38.32 -6.04
C ILE A 21 10.10 37.30 -5.85
N ALA A 22 11.38 37.73 -5.82
CA ALA A 22 12.49 36.81 -5.58
C ALA A 22 12.50 36.30 -4.13
N ILE A 23 12.11 37.14 -3.18
CA ILE A 23 11.94 36.75 -1.77
C ILE A 23 10.74 35.80 -1.63
N ALA A 24 9.62 36.10 -2.28
CA ALA A 24 8.44 35.25 -2.27
C ALA A 24 8.73 33.85 -2.86
N SER A 25 9.51 33.78 -3.96
CA SER A 25 9.93 32.51 -4.55
C SER A 25 10.75 31.64 -3.59
N LEU A 26 11.68 32.26 -2.84
CA LEU A 26 12.49 31.54 -1.85
C LEU A 26 11.65 31.02 -0.69
N ILE A 27 10.76 31.86 -0.15
CA ILE A 27 9.85 31.47 0.95
C ILE A 27 8.94 30.33 0.51
N CYS A 28 8.31 30.42 -0.66
CA CYS A 28 7.46 29.34 -1.20
C CYS A 28 8.27 28.06 -1.44
N GLY A 29 9.51 28.15 -1.90
CA GLY A 29 10.39 27.00 -2.06
C GLY A 29 10.70 26.30 -0.74
N ILE A 30 10.96 27.04 0.32
CA ILE A 30 11.21 26.50 1.67
C ILE A 30 9.94 25.87 2.25
N LEU A 31 8.79 26.56 2.18
CA LEU A 31 7.51 26.04 2.64
C LEU A 31 7.10 24.75 1.90
N SER A 32 7.44 24.65 0.61
CA SER A 32 7.21 23.45 -0.19
C SER A 32 7.87 22.20 0.41
N TRP A 33 9.03 22.36 1.00
CA TRP A 33 9.77 21.27 1.65
C TRP A 33 9.18 20.84 3.00
N VAL A 34 8.58 21.77 3.73
CA VAL A 34 8.22 21.56 5.15
C VAL A 34 6.76 21.13 5.33
N CYS A 35 5.81 21.75 4.64
CA CYS A 35 4.39 21.61 5.03
C CYS A 35 3.39 21.27 3.91
N VAL A 36 3.60 21.70 2.68
CA VAL A 36 2.52 21.69 1.65
C VAL A 36 2.91 21.01 0.34
N GLY A 37 4.14 20.53 0.21
CA GLY A 37 4.58 19.74 -0.93
C GLY A 37 4.30 20.43 -2.28
N LEU A 38 3.53 19.76 -3.14
CA LEU A 38 3.26 20.21 -4.51
C LEU A 38 2.54 21.56 -4.60
N LEU A 39 1.67 21.89 -3.65
CA LEU A 39 0.87 23.12 -3.67
C LEU A 39 1.73 24.39 -3.54
N ALA A 40 2.84 24.33 -2.80
CA ALA A 40 3.77 25.45 -2.69
C ALA A 40 4.90 25.41 -3.74
N ALA A 41 5.25 24.23 -4.26
CA ALA A 41 6.28 24.08 -5.28
C ALA A 41 5.88 24.75 -6.61
N ILE A 42 4.63 24.61 -7.04
CA ILE A 42 4.13 25.20 -8.28
C ILE A 42 4.23 26.73 -8.25
N PRO A 43 3.70 27.44 -7.23
CA PRO A 43 3.88 28.89 -7.12
C PRO A 43 5.35 29.32 -7.04
N ALA A 44 6.19 28.56 -6.32
CA ALA A 44 7.62 28.87 -6.21
C ALA A 44 8.33 28.86 -7.57
N VAL A 45 8.05 27.86 -8.41
CA VAL A 45 8.61 27.78 -9.77
C VAL A 45 8.11 28.91 -10.65
N ILE A 46 6.79 29.20 -10.64
CA ILE A 46 6.20 30.28 -11.44
C ILE A 46 6.78 31.64 -11.04
N THR A 47 6.78 31.96 -9.74
CA THR A 47 7.29 33.23 -9.23
C THR A 47 8.80 33.39 -9.43
N GLY A 48 9.55 32.28 -9.33
CA GLY A 48 10.99 32.25 -9.62
C GLY A 48 11.32 32.60 -11.07
N HIS A 49 10.60 32.04 -12.03
CA HIS A 49 10.74 32.35 -13.45
C HIS A 49 10.33 33.79 -13.76
N MET A 50 9.22 34.27 -13.17
CA MET A 50 8.79 35.66 -13.33
C MET A 50 9.82 36.63 -12.76
N ALA A 51 10.42 36.34 -11.61
CA ALA A 51 11.47 37.15 -11.00
C ALA A 51 12.71 37.23 -11.89
N LEU A 52 13.19 36.10 -12.42
CA LEU A 52 14.33 36.08 -13.34
C LEU A 52 14.05 36.87 -14.63
N GLY A 53 12.84 36.76 -15.19
CA GLY A 53 12.42 37.53 -16.33
C GLY A 53 12.43 39.05 -16.10
N ARG A 54 11.93 39.50 -14.93
CA ARG A 54 11.97 40.93 -14.54
C ARG A 54 13.41 41.44 -14.32
N ILE A 55 14.25 40.67 -13.62
CA ILE A 55 15.65 41.01 -13.38
C ILE A 55 16.41 41.15 -14.72
N LYS A 56 16.17 40.22 -15.67
CA LYS A 56 16.81 40.28 -17.00
C LYS A 56 16.39 41.54 -17.79
N ARG A 57 15.13 41.95 -17.72
CA ARG A 57 14.62 43.14 -18.43
C ARG A 57 15.03 44.46 -17.78
N SER A 58 15.44 44.47 -16.51
CA SER A 58 15.83 45.69 -15.79
C SER A 58 17.25 46.19 -16.13
N ALA A 59 17.96 45.57 -17.04
CA ALA A 59 19.34 45.95 -17.47
C ALA A 59 20.31 46.23 -16.29
N GLY A 60 20.13 45.50 -15.18
CA GLY A 60 20.99 45.61 -14.01
C GLY A 60 20.46 46.52 -12.88
N ALA A 61 19.32 47.17 -13.05
CA ALA A 61 18.70 48.01 -12.02
C ALA A 61 18.11 47.20 -10.85
N LEU A 62 17.68 45.93 -11.09
CA LEU A 62 17.16 45.04 -10.07
C LEU A 62 18.20 43.99 -9.63
N GLY A 63 18.36 43.82 -8.33
CA GLY A 63 19.17 42.76 -7.71
C GLY A 63 18.36 41.48 -7.40
N GLY A 64 18.97 40.52 -6.72
CA GLY A 64 18.27 39.33 -6.20
C GLY A 64 18.22 38.13 -7.14
N ARG A 65 19.04 38.13 -8.23
CA ARG A 65 19.13 36.97 -9.16
C ARG A 65 19.47 35.66 -8.43
N GLY A 66 20.37 35.71 -7.44
CA GLY A 66 20.75 34.54 -6.66
C GLY A 66 19.58 33.98 -5.84
N LEU A 67 18.79 34.84 -5.24
CA LEU A 67 17.58 34.44 -4.49
C LEU A 67 16.52 33.78 -5.39
N ALA A 68 16.30 34.33 -6.59
CA ALA A 68 15.37 33.74 -7.54
C ALA A 68 15.84 32.37 -8.03
N ILE A 69 17.15 32.19 -8.29
CA ILE A 69 17.75 30.91 -8.67
C ILE A 69 17.62 29.91 -7.50
N ALA A 70 17.95 30.33 -6.27
CA ALA A 70 17.82 29.46 -5.09
C ALA A 70 16.37 28.98 -4.88
N GLY A 71 15.38 29.86 -5.04
CA GLY A 71 13.96 29.50 -4.98
C GLY A 71 13.55 28.50 -6.06
N LEU A 72 14.07 28.63 -7.28
CA LEU A 72 13.83 27.67 -8.35
C LEU A 72 14.47 26.30 -8.08
N ILE A 73 15.72 26.27 -7.62
CA ILE A 73 16.39 25.01 -7.24
C ILE A 73 15.60 24.29 -6.15
N LEU A 74 15.20 25.00 -5.09
CA LEU A 74 14.40 24.42 -4.01
C LEU A 74 13.01 23.93 -4.52
N GLY A 75 12.36 24.68 -5.40
CA GLY A 75 11.10 24.27 -6.00
C GLY A 75 11.22 22.99 -6.85
N TYR A 76 12.21 22.91 -7.72
CA TYR A 76 12.42 21.73 -8.56
C TYR A 76 12.87 20.51 -7.76
N THR A 77 13.78 20.66 -6.80
CA THR A 77 14.19 19.55 -5.94
C THR A 77 13.04 19.01 -5.09
N SER A 78 12.13 19.88 -4.65
CA SER A 78 10.90 19.49 -3.95
C SER A 78 9.96 18.66 -4.85
N ILE A 79 9.77 19.06 -6.10
CA ILE A 79 8.95 18.30 -7.08
C ILE A 79 9.56 16.93 -7.34
N VAL A 80 10.88 16.85 -7.57
CA VAL A 80 11.57 15.59 -7.80
C VAL A 80 11.50 14.68 -6.58
N ALA A 81 11.75 15.23 -5.39
CA ALA A 81 11.64 14.46 -4.14
C ALA A 81 10.23 13.88 -3.94
N LEU A 82 9.19 14.69 -4.19
CA LEU A 82 7.80 14.21 -4.10
C LEU A 82 7.51 13.11 -5.13
N ALA A 83 7.97 13.27 -6.38
CA ALA A 83 7.79 12.25 -7.41
C ALA A 83 8.45 10.92 -7.01
N VAL A 84 9.66 10.97 -6.47
CA VAL A 84 10.37 9.77 -5.96
C VAL A 84 9.59 9.14 -4.80
N LEU A 85 9.12 9.94 -3.84
CA LEU A 85 8.33 9.43 -2.71
C LEU A 85 7.03 8.77 -3.17
N LEU A 86 6.33 9.36 -4.14
CA LEU A 86 5.12 8.76 -4.71
C LEU A 86 5.42 7.44 -5.41
N VAL A 87 6.49 7.38 -6.21
CA VAL A 87 6.91 6.12 -6.85
C VAL A 87 7.21 5.05 -5.79
N LEU A 88 7.98 5.37 -4.76
CA LEU A 88 8.27 4.45 -3.66
C LEU A 88 6.99 4.02 -2.91
N PHE A 89 6.08 4.95 -2.65
CA PHE A 89 4.81 4.64 -2.01
C PHE A 89 3.97 3.66 -2.84
N PHE A 90 3.78 3.92 -4.14
CA PHE A 90 3.00 3.05 -5.00
C PHE A 90 3.68 1.70 -5.26
N THR A 91 5.00 1.63 -5.27
CA THR A 91 5.72 0.38 -5.55
C THR A 91 5.93 -0.49 -4.31
N LEU A 92 6.08 0.11 -3.13
CA LEU A 92 6.40 -0.63 -1.90
C LEU A 92 5.22 -0.72 -0.94
N VAL A 93 4.53 0.40 -0.69
CA VAL A 93 3.50 0.48 0.36
C VAL A 93 2.16 -0.06 -0.13
N VAL A 94 1.72 0.34 -1.33
CA VAL A 94 0.41 -0.09 -1.85
C VAL A 94 0.32 -1.60 -2.02
N PRO A 95 1.32 -2.32 -2.59
CA PRO A 95 1.28 -3.78 -2.68
C PRO A 95 1.28 -4.46 -1.30
N ALA A 96 2.03 -3.91 -0.33
CA ALA A 96 2.06 -4.45 1.02
C ALA A 96 0.69 -4.35 1.72
N ILE A 97 0.03 -3.20 1.64
CA ILE A 97 -1.32 -3.01 2.18
C ILE A 97 -2.32 -3.94 1.50
N LYS A 98 -2.25 -4.07 0.17
CA LYS A 98 -3.15 -4.94 -0.59
C LYS A 98 -2.99 -6.41 -0.19
N GLU A 99 -1.78 -6.87 0.04
CA GLU A 99 -1.48 -8.23 0.49
C GLU A 99 -2.12 -8.51 1.87
N GLU A 100 -1.91 -7.62 2.84
CA GLU A 100 -2.49 -7.76 4.18
C GLU A 100 -4.03 -7.72 4.14
N SER A 101 -4.62 -6.82 3.35
CA SER A 101 -6.08 -6.78 3.16
C SER A 101 -6.59 -8.08 2.55
N SER A 102 -5.97 -8.57 1.49
CA SER A 102 -6.39 -9.83 0.84
C SER A 102 -6.25 -11.04 1.77
N LYS A 103 -5.24 -11.04 2.64
CA LYS A 103 -5.04 -12.09 3.64
C LYS A 103 -6.15 -12.06 4.71
N ALA A 104 -6.54 -10.87 5.15
CA ALA A 104 -7.66 -10.70 6.08
C ALA A 104 -9.00 -11.14 5.47
N ASP A 105 -9.25 -10.80 4.21
CA ASP A 105 -10.46 -11.22 3.48
C ASP A 105 -10.48 -12.75 3.30
N CYS A 106 -9.32 -13.36 3.01
CA CYS A 106 -9.18 -14.80 2.89
C CYS A 106 -9.46 -15.51 4.22
N MET A 107 -8.98 -14.94 5.34
CA MET A 107 -9.29 -15.41 6.69
C MET A 107 -10.80 -15.31 6.98
N ALA A 108 -11.45 -14.23 6.56
CA ALA A 108 -12.90 -14.07 6.74
C ALA A 108 -13.68 -15.13 5.94
N ASN A 109 -13.27 -15.43 4.71
CA ASN A 109 -13.84 -16.49 3.89
C ASN A 109 -13.69 -17.87 4.56
N LEU A 110 -12.48 -18.18 5.07
CA LEU A 110 -12.27 -19.44 5.81
C LEU A 110 -13.12 -19.53 7.07
N LYS A 111 -13.30 -18.44 7.83
CA LYS A 111 -14.20 -18.42 8.97
C LYS A 111 -15.66 -18.68 8.57
N MET A 112 -16.10 -18.10 7.46
CA MET A 112 -17.42 -18.34 6.91
C MET A 112 -17.59 -19.82 6.48
N ILE A 113 -16.61 -20.40 5.79
CA ILE A 113 -16.60 -21.81 5.43
C ILE A 113 -16.62 -22.68 6.69
N GLY A 114 -15.84 -22.35 7.72
CA GLY A 114 -15.83 -23.08 8.99
C GLY A 114 -17.17 -23.07 9.69
N ALA A 115 -17.83 -21.92 9.77
CA ALA A 115 -19.18 -21.80 10.32
C ALA A 115 -20.19 -22.63 9.52
N ALA A 116 -20.11 -22.58 8.17
CA ALA A 116 -20.95 -23.36 7.29
C ALA A 116 -20.71 -24.88 7.45
N CYS A 117 -19.46 -25.32 7.56
CA CYS A 117 -19.10 -26.72 7.82
C CYS A 117 -19.67 -27.22 9.16
N ASN A 118 -19.57 -26.40 10.20
CA ASN A 118 -20.11 -26.76 11.52
C ASN A 118 -21.64 -26.81 11.51
N ALA A 119 -22.30 -25.88 10.80
CA ALA A 119 -23.75 -25.93 10.62
C ALA A 119 -24.18 -27.19 9.86
N TYR A 120 -23.47 -27.51 8.76
CA TYR A 120 -23.69 -28.72 7.99
C TYR A 120 -23.53 -29.98 8.87
N ALA A 121 -22.45 -30.07 9.65
CA ALA A 121 -22.20 -31.20 10.54
C ALA A 121 -23.26 -31.36 11.62
N ALA A 122 -23.82 -30.26 12.12
CA ALA A 122 -24.91 -30.31 13.11
C ALA A 122 -26.17 -31.01 12.55
N GLU A 123 -26.49 -30.81 11.29
CA GLU A 123 -27.63 -31.42 10.59
C GLU A 123 -27.33 -32.85 10.08
N HIS A 124 -26.05 -33.22 9.91
CA HIS A 124 -25.60 -34.47 9.32
C HIS A 124 -24.93 -35.41 10.35
N ASN A 125 -25.39 -35.46 11.58
CA ASN A 125 -24.87 -36.37 12.63
C ASN A 125 -23.37 -36.18 12.94
N GLY A 126 -22.84 -34.98 12.76
CA GLY A 126 -21.44 -34.64 12.99
C GLY A 126 -20.53 -34.80 11.76
N ALA A 127 -21.05 -35.31 10.65
CA ALA A 127 -20.27 -35.46 9.42
C ALA A 127 -20.05 -34.11 8.72
N PHE A 128 -18.83 -33.82 8.39
CA PHE A 128 -18.50 -32.67 7.53
C PHE A 128 -18.88 -32.96 6.07
N PRO A 129 -19.11 -31.92 5.25
CA PRO A 129 -19.39 -32.13 3.82
C PRO A 129 -18.23 -32.84 3.12
N GLU A 130 -18.53 -33.67 2.15
CA GLU A 130 -17.52 -34.33 1.33
C GLU A 130 -16.83 -33.36 0.33
N ARG A 131 -17.53 -32.26 -0.01
CA ARG A 131 -17.06 -31.24 -0.96
C ARG A 131 -17.56 -29.86 -0.55
N LEU A 132 -16.79 -28.84 -0.85
CA LEU A 132 -17.17 -27.45 -0.55
C LEU A 132 -18.42 -27.00 -1.32
N SER A 133 -18.69 -27.53 -2.50
CA SER A 133 -19.90 -27.24 -3.27
C SER A 133 -21.19 -27.57 -2.51
N GLN A 134 -21.18 -28.57 -1.62
CA GLN A 134 -22.34 -28.93 -0.79
C GLN A 134 -22.75 -27.81 0.17
N LEU A 135 -21.80 -26.99 0.62
CA LEU A 135 -22.11 -25.82 1.48
C LEU A 135 -22.90 -24.75 0.72
N TYR A 136 -22.60 -24.57 -0.56
CA TYR A 136 -23.34 -23.67 -1.44
C TYR A 136 -24.73 -24.24 -1.77
N GLU A 137 -24.80 -25.52 -2.12
CA GLU A 137 -26.05 -26.24 -2.41
C GLU A 137 -27.02 -26.24 -1.21
N ALA A 138 -26.48 -26.36 0.02
CA ALA A 138 -27.25 -26.24 1.26
C ALA A 138 -27.62 -24.80 1.62
N GLY A 139 -27.20 -23.78 0.85
CA GLY A 139 -27.45 -22.38 1.14
C GLY A 139 -26.69 -21.82 2.35
N LEU A 140 -25.71 -22.55 2.86
CA LEU A 140 -24.91 -22.16 4.03
C LEU A 140 -23.82 -21.13 3.71
N VAL A 141 -23.37 -21.08 2.44
CA VAL A 141 -22.48 -20.06 1.90
C VAL A 141 -23.21 -19.32 0.78
N PRO A 142 -23.51 -18.02 0.92
CA PRO A 142 -24.41 -17.32 0.00
C PRO A 142 -23.76 -16.89 -1.32
N SER A 143 -22.42 -16.88 -1.43
CA SER A 143 -21.69 -16.36 -2.58
C SER A 143 -20.58 -17.29 -3.02
N LEU A 144 -20.40 -17.43 -4.34
CA LEU A 144 -19.29 -18.15 -4.94
C LEU A 144 -17.92 -17.50 -4.62
N ASP A 145 -17.90 -16.19 -4.39
CA ASP A 145 -16.67 -15.45 -4.03
C ASP A 145 -16.09 -15.90 -2.68
N GLY A 146 -16.89 -16.46 -1.79
CA GLY A 146 -16.46 -17.01 -0.51
C GLY A 146 -15.50 -18.22 -0.65
N PHE A 147 -15.48 -18.87 -1.81
CA PHE A 147 -14.57 -20.00 -2.09
C PHE A 147 -13.29 -19.58 -2.79
N VAL A 148 -13.05 -18.29 -2.98
CA VAL A 148 -11.89 -17.75 -3.70
C VAL A 148 -11.12 -16.77 -2.83
N CYS A 149 -9.79 -16.90 -2.84
CA CYS A 149 -8.93 -15.91 -2.20
C CYS A 149 -8.81 -14.67 -3.11
N PRO A 150 -9.09 -13.45 -2.61
CA PRO A 150 -9.02 -12.22 -3.40
C PRO A 150 -7.66 -11.93 -4.03
N SER A 151 -6.57 -12.42 -3.41
CA SER A 151 -5.21 -12.23 -3.93
C SER A 151 -4.93 -12.99 -5.22
N THR A 152 -5.65 -14.10 -5.48
CA THR A 152 -5.42 -14.93 -6.68
C THR A 152 -6.02 -14.34 -7.94
N GLY A 153 -7.00 -13.45 -7.82
CA GLY A 153 -7.78 -12.94 -8.95
C GLY A 153 -8.64 -14.00 -9.64
N ALA A 154 -8.69 -15.23 -9.10
CA ALA A 154 -9.53 -16.30 -9.62
C ALA A 154 -11.02 -15.94 -9.51
N LYS A 155 -11.85 -16.53 -10.35
CA LYS A 155 -13.31 -16.37 -10.32
C LYS A 155 -13.98 -17.73 -10.54
N ILE A 156 -15.03 -17.97 -9.78
CA ILE A 156 -15.92 -19.13 -9.95
C ILE A 156 -17.17 -18.62 -10.66
N GLY A 157 -17.46 -19.15 -11.85
CA GLY A 157 -18.59 -18.74 -12.67
C GLY A 157 -19.86 -19.54 -12.40
N SER A 158 -19.74 -20.74 -11.83
CA SER A 158 -20.86 -21.61 -11.53
C SER A 158 -20.60 -22.49 -10.29
N PRO A 159 -21.65 -22.99 -9.60
CA PRO A 159 -21.48 -23.86 -8.44
C PRO A 159 -20.69 -25.13 -8.73
N GLN A 160 -20.78 -25.68 -9.94
CA GLN A 160 -20.07 -26.89 -10.34
C GLN A 160 -18.55 -26.71 -10.41
N GLU A 161 -18.09 -25.47 -10.49
CA GLU A 161 -16.66 -25.15 -10.55
C GLU A 161 -16.04 -24.95 -9.15
N ILE A 162 -16.83 -24.92 -8.06
CA ILE A 162 -16.34 -24.65 -6.71
C ILE A 162 -15.18 -25.59 -6.36
N ASP A 163 -15.40 -26.89 -6.44
CA ASP A 163 -14.43 -27.88 -5.96
C ASP A 163 -13.13 -27.89 -6.81
N SER A 164 -13.22 -27.50 -8.08
CA SER A 164 -12.06 -27.45 -8.98
C SER A 164 -11.30 -26.13 -8.95
N LYS A 165 -12.00 -25.00 -8.74
CA LYS A 165 -11.43 -23.64 -8.82
C LYS A 165 -11.28 -22.93 -7.46
N THR A 166 -11.73 -23.56 -6.36
CA THR A 166 -11.56 -22.99 -5.03
C THR A 166 -10.08 -22.67 -4.74
N SER A 167 -9.85 -21.59 -4.02
CA SER A 167 -8.51 -21.20 -3.55
C SER A 167 -8.10 -21.91 -2.26
N TYR A 168 -8.93 -22.80 -1.75
CA TYR A 168 -8.70 -23.51 -0.49
C TYR A 168 -8.49 -25.00 -0.74
N GLU A 169 -7.59 -25.58 0.05
CA GLU A 169 -7.44 -27.03 0.16
C GLU A 169 -8.34 -27.53 1.26
N TYR A 170 -9.36 -28.30 0.89
CA TYR A 170 -10.35 -28.84 1.84
C TYR A 170 -9.98 -30.25 2.27
N ARG A 171 -10.00 -30.50 3.57
CA ARG A 171 -9.63 -31.78 4.21
C ARG A 171 -10.75 -32.35 5.08
N GLY A 172 -11.93 -31.78 5.01
CA GLY A 172 -13.07 -32.21 5.83
C GLY A 172 -13.78 -33.46 5.33
N ALA A 173 -13.51 -33.91 4.09
CA ALA A 173 -14.13 -35.10 3.53
C ALA A 173 -13.86 -36.33 4.39
N GLY A 174 -14.92 -37.06 4.73
CA GLY A 174 -14.85 -38.25 5.59
C GLY A 174 -14.63 -37.97 7.07
N LEU A 175 -14.43 -36.71 7.49
CA LEU A 175 -14.31 -36.37 8.89
C LEU A 175 -15.68 -36.29 9.57
N ASN A 176 -15.72 -36.67 10.86
CA ASN A 176 -16.92 -36.53 11.68
C ASN A 176 -16.53 -36.05 13.08
N LEU A 177 -17.08 -34.91 13.49
CA LEU A 177 -16.85 -34.29 14.82
C LEU A 177 -17.09 -35.20 16.01
N ARG A 178 -18.01 -36.19 15.87
CA ARG A 178 -18.37 -37.12 16.97
C ARG A 178 -17.39 -38.29 17.10
N THR A 179 -16.63 -38.57 16.05
CA THR A 179 -15.72 -39.75 15.98
C THR A 179 -14.26 -39.38 15.93
N VAL A 180 -13.94 -38.12 15.64
CA VAL A 180 -12.57 -37.59 15.67
C VAL A 180 -11.97 -37.76 17.08
N ARG A 181 -10.83 -38.44 17.19
CA ARG A 181 -10.14 -38.70 18.45
C ARG A 181 -9.32 -37.52 18.94
N GLU A 182 -8.87 -36.69 18.02
CA GLU A 182 -8.11 -35.48 18.30
C GLU A 182 -9.02 -34.32 18.68
N PRO A 183 -8.57 -33.39 19.52
CA PRO A 183 -9.34 -32.19 19.82
C PRO A 183 -9.62 -31.40 18.53
N SER A 184 -10.86 -30.96 18.34
CA SER A 184 -11.29 -30.24 17.10
C SER A 184 -10.44 -29.02 16.76
N TYR A 185 -9.79 -28.39 17.74
CA TYR A 185 -8.86 -27.28 17.54
C TYR A 185 -7.50 -27.69 16.98
N GLN A 186 -7.22 -28.98 16.83
CA GLN A 186 -6.00 -29.50 16.20
C GLN A 186 -6.26 -30.14 14.82
N VAL A 187 -7.53 -30.36 14.48
CA VAL A 187 -7.90 -30.98 13.21
C VAL A 187 -8.03 -29.88 12.14
N ILE A 188 -7.16 -29.92 11.15
CA ILE A 188 -7.20 -28.99 10.01
C ILE A 188 -8.37 -29.36 9.09
N LEU A 189 -9.31 -28.43 8.90
CA LEU A 189 -10.47 -28.60 8.02
C LEU A 189 -10.22 -28.04 6.62
N ALA A 190 -9.56 -26.90 6.53
CA ALA A 190 -9.16 -26.28 5.27
C ALA A 190 -7.96 -25.36 5.45
N CYS A 191 -7.24 -25.07 4.39
CA CYS A 191 -6.17 -24.07 4.39
C CYS A 191 -6.06 -23.38 3.03
N ASP A 192 -5.35 -22.26 3.01
CA ASP A 192 -4.99 -21.60 1.76
C ASP A 192 -4.13 -22.51 0.89
N LYS A 193 -4.44 -22.58 -0.41
CA LYS A 193 -3.54 -23.24 -1.36
C LYS A 193 -2.19 -22.52 -1.45
N PRO A 194 -1.10 -23.27 -1.71
CA PRO A 194 0.21 -22.66 -1.94
C PRO A 194 0.15 -21.58 -3.02
N GLY A 195 0.75 -20.43 -2.75
CA GLY A 195 0.79 -19.30 -3.69
C GLY A 195 -0.36 -18.30 -3.58
N ASN A 196 -1.38 -18.53 -2.75
CA ASN A 196 -2.42 -17.54 -2.49
C ASN A 196 -1.84 -16.27 -1.88
N HIS A 197 -0.90 -16.39 -0.97
CA HIS A 197 -0.25 -15.29 -0.26
C HIS A 197 1.28 -15.42 -0.35
N ARG A 198 1.97 -14.27 -0.42
CA ARG A 198 3.44 -14.24 -0.47
C ARG A 198 4.09 -14.63 0.86
N ARG A 199 3.40 -14.38 1.97
CA ARG A 199 3.92 -14.60 3.34
C ARG A 199 2.92 -15.39 4.16
N GLY A 200 3.14 -16.70 4.26
CA GLY A 200 2.34 -17.58 5.08
C GLY A 200 1.02 -17.99 4.46
N LYS A 201 0.18 -18.62 5.24
CA LYS A 201 -1.14 -19.15 4.88
C LYS A 201 -2.12 -19.00 6.04
N ASN A 202 -3.41 -19.04 5.75
CA ASN A 202 -4.45 -19.17 6.75
C ASN A 202 -4.89 -20.65 6.83
N ILE A 203 -5.13 -21.10 8.05
CA ILE A 203 -5.51 -22.48 8.37
C ILE A 203 -6.80 -22.43 9.15
N LEU A 204 -7.82 -23.15 8.67
CA LEU A 204 -9.10 -23.34 9.34
C LEU A 204 -9.09 -24.70 10.06
N TYR A 205 -9.45 -24.68 11.32
CA TYR A 205 -9.60 -25.88 12.14
C TYR A 205 -11.06 -26.32 12.27
N ALA A 206 -11.28 -27.58 12.68
CA ALA A 206 -12.59 -28.18 12.74
C ALA A 206 -13.54 -27.55 13.78
N ASP A 207 -13.02 -26.84 14.77
CA ASP A 207 -13.81 -26.04 15.71
C ASP A 207 -14.26 -24.67 15.11
N GLY A 208 -13.78 -24.33 13.92
CA GLY A 208 -14.11 -23.10 13.21
C GLY A 208 -13.16 -21.94 13.44
N HIS A 209 -12.13 -22.08 14.31
CA HIS A 209 -11.13 -21.02 14.42
C HIS A 209 -10.19 -21.02 13.21
N VAL A 210 -9.64 -19.85 12.90
CA VAL A 210 -8.69 -19.67 11.81
C VAL A 210 -7.42 -19.05 12.37
N GLU A 211 -6.30 -19.70 12.11
CA GLU A 211 -4.96 -19.18 12.39
C GLU A 211 -4.28 -18.71 11.12
N SER A 212 -3.47 -17.65 11.25
CA SER A 212 -2.59 -17.19 10.18
C SER A 212 -1.16 -17.56 10.51
N GLU A 213 -0.61 -18.52 9.77
CA GLU A 213 0.77 -18.95 9.91
C GLU A 213 1.67 -18.05 9.01
N GLY A 214 2.60 -17.30 9.64
CA GLY A 214 3.62 -16.55 8.91
C GLY A 214 4.78 -17.46 8.53
N MET A 215 5.61 -17.05 7.55
CA MET A 215 6.82 -17.79 7.18
C MET A 215 7.80 -18.00 8.36
N GLU A 216 7.74 -17.18 9.40
CA GLU A 216 8.55 -17.33 10.62
C GLU A 216 8.00 -18.39 11.58
N GLY A 217 6.73 -18.79 11.45
CA GLY A 217 6.11 -19.83 12.28
C GLY A 217 6.43 -21.26 11.81
N ALA A 218 6.77 -21.44 10.55
CA ALA A 218 7.16 -22.75 9.99
C ALA A 218 8.42 -23.36 10.61
N SER A 219 9.21 -22.57 11.37
CA SER A 219 10.40 -23.05 12.09
C SER A 219 10.13 -23.48 13.53
N ARG A 220 8.93 -23.25 14.07
CA ARG A 220 8.54 -23.70 15.41
C ARG A 220 7.63 -24.94 15.32
N GLY A 221 8.22 -26.02 14.86
CA GLY A 221 7.96 -27.38 15.22
C GLY A 221 6.54 -27.82 15.60
N HIS A 222 5.61 -27.91 14.68
CA HIS A 222 4.77 -29.08 14.57
C HIS A 222 5.16 -29.74 13.26
N GLY A 223 6.03 -30.74 13.36
CA GLY A 223 6.42 -31.57 12.22
C GLY A 223 5.19 -32.31 11.69
N MET A 224 4.47 -31.67 10.81
CA MET A 224 3.58 -32.33 9.87
C MET A 224 4.28 -32.27 8.52
N ASP A 225 4.86 -33.42 8.12
CA ASP A 225 5.32 -33.66 6.77
C ASP A 225 4.14 -33.38 5.81
N TRP A 226 4.38 -32.51 4.87
CA TRP A 226 3.40 -32.05 3.88
C TRP A 226 3.53 -32.86 2.59
N ASP A 227 3.61 -34.21 2.68
CA ASP A 227 3.53 -35.11 1.52
C ASP A 227 2.09 -35.47 1.19
#